data_b6df3c557da0a5e447b56e1e2cb445eb
#
_entry.id   b6df3c557da0a5e447b56e1e2cb445eb
#
_cell.length_a   1.000
_cell.length_b   1.000
_cell.length_c   1.000
_cell.angle_alpha   90.00
_cell.angle_beta   90.00
_cell.angle_gamma   90.00
#
_symmetry.space_group_name_H-M   'P 1'
#
loop_
_entity.id
_entity.type
_entity.pdbx_description
1 polymer ?
#
loop_
_entity_poly.entity_id
_entity_poly.type
_entity_poly.pdbx_seq_one_letter_code
_entity_poly.pdbx_strand_id
1 'polypeptide(L)'
;MPATTEGGVIAPALSRKTRPEFYPTLLQNPYAESILRDFRWQEYLRANPDLHFDGEQEARWHLVYDGYREQRLCDLDRCNRLDPSYYRQRYPEFKLESDAEAQLHYCYIGYYEDRFANADTEWLYNTDLHIFQPGKVGSNAIAQALEGCYPGHVLHLHWPTDIALHYPACSLPYARILAHSRVRPVRVISAGRELVSRVLSGMCQYLDTVAKDASGHFNMDRAVAYLEDAFLHDCDVVTGWFDHQFYCGLDIYAHRFDHQRGYVRLGNETVDLFLYRQEDLGRIERPLGEFLGLPDFRLSRCNTAEDKDYEAVYRELMARFVAPRPILEELYATPYMQFFFSGDERARLLEYWTRPRSLPATRAPDWRAPRQ
;
A
#
# COMPACT_ATOMS: atom_id res chain seq x y z
N MET A 1 -32.39 14.30 6.03
CA MET A 1 -31.71 14.74 4.82
C MET A 1 -31.10 16.10 5.09
N PRO A 2 -29.79 16.25 5.32
CA PRO A 2 -29.16 17.54 5.29
C PRO A 2 -28.67 17.83 3.87
N ALA A 3 -28.94 19.04 3.40
CA ALA A 3 -28.52 19.54 2.10
C ALA A 3 -26.99 19.63 2.02
N THR A 4 -26.42 19.00 1.03
CA THR A 4 -25.04 19.19 0.63
C THR A 4 -24.90 20.56 -0.03
N THR A 5 -24.21 21.47 0.63
CA THR A 5 -23.75 22.71 0.01
C THR A 5 -22.58 22.38 -0.90
N GLU A 6 -22.84 22.24 -2.17
CA GLU A 6 -21.81 22.30 -3.22
C GLU A 6 -21.26 23.73 -3.29
N GLY A 7 -20.21 24.00 -2.53
CA GLY A 7 -19.41 25.20 -2.67
C GLY A 7 -18.42 25.05 -3.81
N GLY A 8 -18.86 25.24 -5.05
CA GLY A 8 -17.96 25.39 -6.19
C GLY A 8 -17.10 26.63 -5.98
N VAL A 9 -15.80 26.46 -5.77
CA VAL A 9 -14.84 27.57 -5.67
C VAL A 9 -14.64 28.09 -7.11
N ILE A 10 -15.41 29.12 -7.47
CA ILE A 10 -15.14 29.95 -8.67
C ILE A 10 -13.90 30.78 -8.31
N ALA A 11 -12.76 30.46 -8.90
CA ALA A 11 -11.56 31.27 -8.72
C ALA A 11 -11.84 32.70 -9.22
N PRO A 12 -11.72 33.73 -8.38
CA PRO A 12 -11.87 35.11 -8.82
C PRO A 12 -10.81 35.45 -9.87
N ALA A 13 -11.18 36.18 -10.91
CA ALA A 13 -10.25 36.67 -11.91
C ALA A 13 -9.16 37.52 -11.21
N LEU A 14 -7.95 36.96 -11.13
CA LEU A 14 -6.84 37.59 -10.44
C LEU A 14 -6.33 38.80 -11.23
N SER A 15 -6.02 39.90 -10.52
CA SER A 15 -5.50 41.11 -11.14
C SER A 15 -4.16 40.81 -11.85
N ARG A 16 -4.01 41.31 -13.08
CA ARG A 16 -2.87 41.09 -14.00
C ARG A 16 -1.54 41.64 -13.48
N LYS A 17 -1.01 41.16 -12.37
CA LYS A 17 0.39 41.39 -12.02
C LYS A 17 1.16 40.13 -12.47
N THR A 18 1.90 40.27 -13.56
CA THR A 18 2.86 39.24 -14.00
C THR A 18 3.88 39.02 -12.90
N ARG A 19 3.80 37.91 -12.20
CA ARG A 19 4.85 37.50 -11.27
C ARG A 19 5.92 36.73 -12.04
N PRO A 20 7.19 36.75 -11.59
CA PRO A 20 8.30 36.10 -12.26
C PRO A 20 8.08 34.60 -12.52
N GLU A 21 7.24 33.96 -11.69
CA GLU A 21 6.97 32.51 -11.74
C GLU A 21 5.90 32.10 -12.76
N PHE A 22 5.07 33.06 -13.24
CA PHE A 22 4.08 32.77 -14.28
C PHE A 22 4.57 33.22 -15.65
N TYR A 23 4.72 32.25 -16.54
CA TYR A 23 5.14 32.49 -17.92
C TYR A 23 4.01 33.18 -18.71
N PRO A 24 4.33 34.03 -19.71
CA PRO A 24 3.32 34.73 -20.51
C PRO A 24 2.36 33.82 -21.26
N THR A 25 2.82 32.64 -21.64
CA THR A 25 2.01 31.62 -22.33
C THR A 25 2.33 30.23 -21.78
N LEU A 26 1.40 29.29 -21.92
CA LEU A 26 1.64 27.90 -21.53
C LEU A 26 2.87 27.33 -22.23
N LEU A 27 3.06 27.62 -23.52
CA LEU A 27 4.18 27.06 -24.31
C LEU A 27 5.56 27.57 -23.83
N GLN A 28 5.60 28.65 -23.07
CA GLN A 28 6.84 29.13 -22.45
C GLN A 28 7.09 28.53 -21.05
N ASN A 29 6.07 27.84 -20.50
CA ASN A 29 6.23 27.13 -19.23
C ASN A 29 7.15 25.91 -19.46
N PRO A 30 8.22 25.70 -18.65
CA PRO A 30 9.14 24.60 -18.82
C PRO A 30 8.47 23.23 -18.71
N TYR A 31 7.28 23.15 -18.14
CA TYR A 31 6.49 21.93 -17.98
C TYR A 31 5.35 21.79 -19.00
N ALA A 32 5.31 22.64 -20.04
CA ALA A 32 4.22 22.67 -21.02
C ALA A 32 3.94 21.29 -21.64
N GLU A 33 4.97 20.55 -22.05
CA GLU A 33 4.81 19.22 -22.62
C GLU A 33 4.20 18.23 -21.60
N SER A 34 4.65 18.27 -20.35
CA SER A 34 4.13 17.42 -19.27
C SER A 34 2.68 17.79 -18.92
N ILE A 35 2.37 19.09 -18.88
CA ILE A 35 1.01 19.59 -18.66
C ILE A 35 0.08 19.07 -19.76
N LEU A 36 0.50 19.18 -21.02
CA LEU A 36 -0.30 18.75 -22.17
C LEU A 36 -0.41 17.23 -22.29
N ARG A 37 0.62 16.48 -21.92
CA ARG A 37 0.58 15.02 -21.86
C ARG A 37 -0.40 14.54 -20.80
N ASP A 38 -0.38 15.15 -19.62
CA ASP A 38 -1.17 14.76 -18.45
C ASP A 38 -2.56 15.43 -18.43
N PHE A 39 -2.89 16.21 -19.46
CA PHE A 39 -4.13 16.97 -19.54
C PHE A 39 -5.36 16.07 -19.60
N ARG A 40 -6.27 16.30 -18.68
CA ARG A 40 -7.59 15.64 -18.58
C ARG A 40 -8.67 16.67 -18.78
N TRP A 41 -9.25 16.70 -19.96
CA TRP A 41 -10.18 17.77 -20.34
C TRP A 41 -11.47 17.80 -19.50
N GLN A 42 -11.92 16.64 -18.99
CA GLN A 42 -13.05 16.56 -18.08
C GLN A 42 -12.74 17.25 -16.74
N GLU A 43 -11.53 17.05 -16.19
CA GLU A 43 -11.09 17.74 -14.98
C GLU A 43 -10.90 19.23 -15.19
N TYR A 44 -10.49 19.62 -16.41
CA TYR A 44 -10.39 21.03 -16.78
C TYR A 44 -11.75 21.70 -16.80
N LEU A 45 -12.79 21.06 -17.37
CA LEU A 45 -14.17 21.58 -17.35
C LEU A 45 -14.74 21.59 -15.93
N ARG A 46 -14.48 20.56 -15.14
CA ARG A 46 -14.92 20.55 -13.73
C ARG A 46 -14.30 21.69 -12.91
N ALA A 47 -13.03 22.03 -13.21
CA ALA A 47 -12.35 23.16 -12.59
C ALA A 47 -12.86 24.53 -13.08
N ASN A 48 -13.46 24.58 -14.27
CA ASN A 48 -13.91 25.80 -14.93
C ASN A 48 -15.33 25.61 -15.49
N PRO A 49 -16.37 25.61 -14.64
CA PRO A 49 -17.74 25.22 -15.03
C PRO A 49 -18.44 26.19 -15.97
N ASP A 50 -17.87 27.36 -16.21
CA ASP A 50 -18.32 28.36 -17.20
C ASP A 50 -17.87 28.01 -18.62
N LEU A 51 -16.98 27.03 -18.79
CA LEU A 51 -16.49 26.60 -20.10
C LEU A 51 -17.31 25.40 -20.61
N HIS A 52 -17.55 25.39 -21.91
CA HIS A 52 -18.23 24.30 -22.62
C HIS A 52 -17.45 23.97 -23.90
N PHE A 53 -17.04 22.71 -24.04
CA PHE A 53 -16.35 22.21 -25.22
C PHE A 53 -16.95 20.88 -25.65
N ASP A 54 -16.98 20.62 -26.96
CA ASP A 54 -17.51 19.38 -27.53
C ASP A 54 -16.52 18.21 -27.41
N GLY A 55 -15.27 18.48 -27.02
CA GLY A 55 -14.26 17.45 -26.87
C GLY A 55 -12.90 17.92 -26.39
N GLU A 56 -12.00 16.93 -26.23
CA GLU A 56 -10.65 17.14 -25.70
C GLU A 56 -9.84 18.15 -26.54
N GLN A 57 -9.97 18.11 -27.87
CA GLN A 57 -9.15 18.95 -28.72
C GLN A 57 -9.45 20.44 -28.56
N GLU A 58 -10.71 20.81 -28.42
CA GLU A 58 -11.11 22.20 -28.15
C GLU A 58 -10.66 22.63 -26.74
N ALA A 59 -10.89 21.81 -25.76
CA ALA A 59 -10.45 22.10 -24.37
C ALA A 59 -8.93 22.27 -24.29
N ARG A 60 -8.17 21.44 -25.00
CA ARG A 60 -6.71 21.51 -25.09
C ARG A 60 -6.26 22.79 -25.79
N TRP A 61 -6.93 23.14 -26.90
CA TRP A 61 -6.66 24.37 -27.60
C TRP A 61 -6.92 25.62 -26.74
N HIS A 62 -8.06 25.64 -26.06
CA HIS A 62 -8.39 26.70 -25.12
C HIS A 62 -7.34 26.83 -24.01
N LEU A 63 -6.93 25.71 -23.37
CA LEU A 63 -5.90 25.74 -22.34
C LEU A 63 -4.60 26.39 -22.82
N VAL A 64 -4.16 26.04 -24.04
CA VAL A 64 -2.89 26.53 -24.60
C VAL A 64 -2.94 28.03 -24.91
N TYR A 65 -3.99 28.49 -25.55
CA TYR A 65 -4.04 29.84 -26.13
C TYR A 65 -4.72 30.88 -25.24
N ASP A 66 -5.70 30.45 -24.46
CA ASP A 66 -6.52 31.35 -23.65
C ASP A 66 -6.51 30.97 -22.17
N GLY A 67 -6.81 29.71 -21.81
CA GLY A 67 -7.05 29.30 -20.44
C GLY A 67 -5.87 29.51 -19.50
N TYR A 68 -4.64 29.26 -19.96
CA TYR A 68 -3.45 29.56 -19.17
C TYR A 68 -3.30 31.08 -18.91
N ARG A 69 -3.54 31.89 -19.91
CA ARG A 69 -3.49 33.36 -19.81
C ARG A 69 -4.62 33.92 -18.96
N GLU A 70 -5.79 33.29 -18.99
CA GLU A 70 -6.92 33.56 -18.14
C GLU A 70 -6.77 33.06 -16.71
N GLN A 71 -5.65 32.37 -16.42
CA GLN A 71 -5.36 31.76 -15.11
C GLN A 71 -6.40 30.70 -14.71
N ARG A 72 -6.84 29.88 -15.66
CA ARG A 72 -7.74 28.76 -15.44
C ARG A 72 -6.99 27.60 -14.78
N LEU A 73 -7.62 26.92 -13.82
CA LEU A 73 -7.04 25.72 -13.23
C LEU A 73 -7.04 24.60 -14.26
N CYS A 74 -5.90 23.94 -14.48
CA CYS A 74 -5.77 22.89 -15.48
C CYS A 74 -6.26 21.50 -15.02
N ASP A 75 -6.38 21.28 -13.71
CA ASP A 75 -6.75 19.99 -13.14
C ASP A 75 -7.36 20.18 -11.74
N LEU A 76 -8.66 19.85 -11.60
CA LEU A 76 -9.37 20.02 -10.33
C LEU A 76 -8.87 19.06 -9.25
N ASP A 77 -8.57 17.81 -9.60
CA ASP A 77 -8.09 16.82 -8.63
C ASP A 77 -6.78 17.24 -7.99
N ARG A 78 -5.85 17.82 -8.78
CA ARG A 78 -4.59 18.36 -8.24
C ARG A 78 -4.84 19.50 -7.27
N CYS A 79 -5.75 20.40 -7.62
CA CYS A 79 -6.08 21.56 -6.79
C CYS A 79 -6.77 21.14 -5.48
N ASN A 80 -7.63 20.13 -5.51
CA ASN A 80 -8.32 19.62 -4.33
C ASN A 80 -7.38 18.92 -3.32
N ARG A 81 -6.21 18.48 -3.77
CA ARG A 81 -5.18 17.88 -2.89
C ARG A 81 -4.27 18.92 -2.24
N LEU A 82 -4.28 20.14 -2.76
CA LEU A 82 -3.47 21.21 -2.24
C LEU A 82 -4.09 21.77 -0.96
N ASP A 83 -3.28 21.90 0.09
CA ASP A 83 -3.53 22.84 1.19
C ASP A 83 -2.84 24.18 0.84
N PRO A 84 -3.59 25.20 0.39
CA PRO A 84 -2.98 26.47 -0.04
C PRO A 84 -2.27 27.20 1.09
N SER A 85 -2.77 27.08 2.32
CA SER A 85 -2.17 27.71 3.50
C SER A 85 -0.81 27.07 3.82
N TYR A 86 -0.79 25.74 3.89
CA TYR A 86 0.46 24.96 4.03
C TYR A 86 1.45 25.33 2.92
N TYR A 87 1.00 25.33 1.66
CA TYR A 87 1.86 25.56 0.50
C TYR A 87 2.52 26.95 0.53
N ARG A 88 1.76 27.99 0.86
CA ARG A 88 2.29 29.38 1.02
C ARG A 88 3.30 29.49 2.17
N GLN A 89 3.03 28.82 3.28
CA GLN A 89 3.94 28.80 4.43
C GLN A 89 5.22 28.00 4.12
N ARG A 90 5.09 26.90 3.39
CA ARG A 90 6.20 26.01 3.07
C ARG A 90 7.14 26.57 2.01
N TYR A 91 6.63 27.41 1.11
CA TYR A 91 7.34 28.03 -0.01
C TYR A 91 7.19 29.56 -0.04
N PRO A 92 7.68 30.27 0.99
CA PRO A 92 7.49 31.72 1.11
C PRO A 92 8.23 32.51 0.01
N GLU A 93 9.21 31.91 -0.64
CA GLU A 93 9.95 32.48 -1.76
C GLU A 93 9.07 32.89 -2.94
N PHE A 94 7.93 32.20 -3.14
CA PHE A 94 7.00 32.52 -4.24
C PHE A 94 6.10 33.70 -3.95
N LYS A 95 6.04 34.19 -2.73
CA LYS A 95 5.25 35.38 -2.34
C LYS A 95 3.80 35.30 -2.82
N LEU A 96 3.18 34.13 -2.72
CA LEU A 96 1.79 33.90 -3.08
C LEU A 96 0.87 34.55 -2.06
N GLU A 97 -0.01 35.46 -2.50
CA GLU A 97 -0.83 36.29 -1.61
C GLU A 97 -2.20 35.68 -1.33
N SER A 98 -2.65 34.72 -2.19
CA SER A 98 -3.97 34.10 -2.09
C SER A 98 -3.93 32.59 -2.30
N ASP A 99 -5.01 31.92 -1.90
CA ASP A 99 -5.21 30.50 -2.13
C ASP A 99 -5.33 30.19 -3.63
N ALA A 100 -5.96 31.07 -4.41
CA ALA A 100 -6.06 30.95 -5.85
C ALA A 100 -4.68 31.00 -6.53
N GLU A 101 -3.79 31.89 -6.08
CA GLU A 101 -2.42 31.94 -6.59
C GLU A 101 -1.62 30.66 -6.22
N ALA A 102 -1.82 30.14 -5.01
CA ALA A 102 -1.19 28.89 -4.61
C ALA A 102 -1.68 27.71 -5.47
N GLN A 103 -2.97 27.64 -5.75
CA GLN A 103 -3.57 26.63 -6.63
C GLN A 103 -3.01 26.70 -8.04
N LEU A 104 -2.97 27.90 -8.64
CA LEU A 104 -2.40 28.10 -9.97
C LEU A 104 -0.92 27.74 -10.03
N HIS A 105 -0.13 28.23 -9.07
CA HIS A 105 1.29 27.91 -9.02
C HIS A 105 1.52 26.41 -8.88
N TYR A 106 0.82 25.74 -7.97
CA TYR A 106 0.94 24.31 -7.80
C TYR A 106 0.52 23.53 -9.04
N CYS A 107 -0.60 23.88 -9.66
CA CYS A 107 -1.17 23.20 -10.81
C CYS A 107 -0.24 23.21 -12.03
N TYR A 108 0.43 24.33 -12.28
CA TYR A 108 1.25 24.54 -13.48
C TYR A 108 2.75 24.39 -13.25
N ILE A 109 3.22 24.46 -12.02
CA ILE A 109 4.65 24.45 -11.70
C ILE A 109 4.93 23.45 -10.56
N GLY A 110 4.39 23.71 -9.38
CA GLY A 110 4.76 22.99 -8.17
C GLY A 110 4.54 21.49 -8.24
N TYR A 111 3.48 21.03 -8.91
CA TYR A 111 3.22 19.62 -9.14
C TYR A 111 4.33 18.94 -9.96
N TYR A 112 4.86 19.62 -10.96
CA TYR A 112 5.92 19.11 -11.84
C TYR A 112 7.33 19.26 -11.24
N GLU A 113 7.47 20.11 -10.24
CA GLU A 113 8.69 20.23 -9.43
C GLU A 113 8.67 19.34 -8.18
N ASP A 114 7.69 18.44 -8.07
CA ASP A 114 7.49 17.56 -6.91
C ASP A 114 7.43 18.28 -5.57
N ARG A 115 6.82 19.47 -5.57
CA ARG A 115 6.58 20.23 -4.35
C ARG A 115 5.47 19.59 -3.54
N PHE A 116 5.59 19.67 -2.25
CA PHE A 116 4.59 19.10 -1.34
C PHE A 116 3.28 19.91 -1.41
N ALA A 117 2.19 19.22 -1.74
CA ALA A 117 0.87 19.82 -1.81
C ALA A 117 0.30 20.15 -0.42
N ASN A 118 0.66 19.34 0.57
CA ASN A 118 0.19 19.39 1.95
C ASN A 118 1.18 18.67 2.87
N ALA A 119 0.93 18.75 4.18
CA ALA A 119 1.79 18.13 5.19
C ALA A 119 1.88 16.59 5.04
N ASP A 120 0.79 15.92 4.63
CA ASP A 120 0.79 14.48 4.44
C ASP A 120 1.70 14.07 3.27
N THR A 121 1.70 14.86 2.18
CA THR A 121 2.61 14.62 1.05
C THR A 121 4.07 14.80 1.46
N GLU A 122 4.37 15.83 2.26
CA GLU A 122 5.71 16.04 2.81
C GLU A 122 6.12 14.86 3.69
N TRP A 123 5.23 14.40 4.57
CA TRP A 123 5.48 13.28 5.45
C TRP A 123 5.76 12.00 4.64
N LEU A 124 4.92 11.69 3.65
CA LEU A 124 5.06 10.50 2.79
C LEU A 124 6.38 10.49 2.02
N TYR A 125 6.79 11.64 1.46
CA TYR A 125 8.04 11.72 0.68
C TYR A 125 9.30 11.71 1.56
N ASN A 126 9.18 12.01 2.84
CA ASN A 126 10.28 11.95 3.82
C ASN A 126 10.26 10.66 4.67
N THR A 127 9.30 9.77 4.46
CA THR A 127 9.25 8.49 5.17
C THR A 127 10.38 7.59 4.68
N ASP A 128 11.17 7.09 5.61
CA ASP A 128 12.40 6.33 5.35
C ASP A 128 12.25 4.82 5.56
N LEU A 129 11.14 4.39 6.18
CA LEU A 129 10.81 2.99 6.41
C LEU A 129 9.37 2.68 6.03
N HIS A 130 9.20 1.74 5.11
CA HIS A 130 7.90 1.22 4.71
C HIS A 130 7.75 -0.23 5.15
N ILE A 131 6.69 -0.56 5.90
CA ILE A 131 6.21 -1.91 6.09
C ILE A 131 5.15 -2.13 5.02
N PHE A 132 5.54 -2.71 3.90
CA PHE A 132 4.67 -2.92 2.74
C PHE A 132 4.63 -4.40 2.38
N GLN A 133 3.56 -5.07 2.77
CA GLN A 133 3.45 -6.53 2.70
C GLN A 133 1.98 -6.96 2.69
N PRO A 134 1.66 -8.15 2.13
CA PRO A 134 0.30 -8.67 2.17
C PRO A 134 -0.20 -8.80 3.61
N GLY A 135 -1.50 -8.69 3.80
CA GLY A 135 -2.09 -8.87 5.13
C GLY A 135 -1.83 -10.26 5.71
N LYS A 136 -1.80 -10.38 7.04
CA LYS A 136 -1.67 -11.66 7.80
C LYS A 136 -0.28 -12.31 7.76
N VAL A 137 0.75 -11.54 7.54
CA VAL A 137 2.16 -11.99 7.53
C VAL A 137 2.98 -11.46 8.72
N GLY A 138 2.33 -10.96 9.76
CA GLY A 138 3.00 -10.52 11.01
C GLY A 138 3.42 -9.06 11.04
N SER A 139 2.91 -8.21 10.15
CA SER A 139 3.24 -6.78 10.07
C SER A 139 3.01 -6.00 11.37
N ASN A 140 1.90 -6.29 12.06
CA ASN A 140 1.55 -5.60 13.30
C ASN A 140 2.58 -5.81 14.42
N ALA A 141 3.18 -7.00 14.50
CA ALA A 141 4.22 -7.27 15.50
C ALA A 141 5.47 -6.40 15.25
N ILE A 142 5.82 -6.18 13.98
CA ILE A 142 6.93 -5.30 13.60
C ILE A 142 6.54 -3.84 13.83
N ALA A 143 5.36 -3.41 13.37
CA ALA A 143 4.90 -2.03 13.55
C ALA A 143 4.87 -1.63 15.03
N GLN A 144 4.28 -2.46 15.90
CA GLN A 144 4.26 -2.22 17.36
C GLN A 144 5.66 -2.23 17.99
N ALA A 145 6.55 -3.13 17.54
CA ALA A 145 7.92 -3.15 18.03
C ALA A 145 8.71 -1.90 17.67
N LEU A 146 8.33 -1.21 16.59
CA LEU A 146 8.95 0.04 16.16
C LEU A 146 8.39 1.26 16.90
N GLU A 147 7.18 1.16 17.46
CA GLU A 147 6.59 2.24 18.24
C GLU A 147 7.51 2.63 19.41
N GLY A 148 7.91 3.91 19.43
CA GLY A 148 8.76 4.47 20.50
C GLY A 148 10.24 4.12 20.43
N CYS A 149 10.70 3.23 19.53
CA CYS A 149 12.12 2.93 19.36
C CYS A 149 12.71 3.32 18.00
N TYR A 150 11.88 3.45 16.97
CA TYR A 150 12.34 3.87 15.65
C TYR A 150 12.36 5.40 15.55
N PRO A 151 13.51 6.02 15.22
CA PRO A 151 13.63 7.49 15.25
C PRO A 151 13.02 8.19 14.03
N GLY A 152 12.71 7.44 12.96
CA GLY A 152 12.18 7.95 11.70
C GLY A 152 10.68 7.76 11.54
N HIS A 153 10.21 7.95 10.33
CA HIS A 153 8.80 7.76 9.98
C HIS A 153 8.56 6.36 9.43
N VAL A 154 7.48 5.71 9.85
CA VAL A 154 7.09 4.37 9.42
C VAL A 154 5.76 4.43 8.67
N LEU A 155 5.77 4.05 7.40
CA LEU A 155 4.56 3.86 6.60
C LEU A 155 4.17 2.38 6.62
N HIS A 156 2.98 2.05 7.13
CA HIS A 156 2.49 0.68 7.20
C HIS A 156 1.31 0.49 6.25
N LEU A 157 1.48 -0.34 5.23
CA LEU A 157 0.50 -0.60 4.17
C LEU A 157 0.37 -2.10 3.88
N HIS A 158 -0.84 -2.52 3.51
CA HIS A 158 -1.10 -3.83 2.93
C HIS A 158 -1.39 -3.75 1.42
N TRP A 159 -1.97 -2.64 0.98
CA TRP A 159 -2.29 -2.37 -0.41
C TRP A 159 -1.82 -0.97 -0.82
N PRO A 160 -1.49 -0.76 -2.10
CA PRO A 160 -1.17 0.59 -2.58
C PRO A 160 -2.30 1.59 -2.37
N THR A 161 -3.55 1.11 -2.35
CA THR A 161 -4.76 1.90 -2.12
C THR A 161 -4.93 2.36 -0.67
N ASP A 162 -4.23 1.76 0.29
CA ASP A 162 -4.29 2.15 1.70
C ASP A 162 -3.82 3.60 1.91
N ILE A 163 -2.99 4.12 1.00
CA ILE A 163 -2.56 5.51 1.02
C ILE A 163 -3.76 6.45 0.93
N ALA A 164 -4.66 6.21 -0.02
CA ALA A 164 -5.86 7.02 -0.17
C ALA A 164 -6.83 6.89 1.01
N LEU A 165 -6.80 5.73 1.71
CA LEU A 165 -7.61 5.50 2.90
C LEU A 165 -7.07 6.23 4.13
N HIS A 166 -5.75 6.19 4.34
CA HIS A 166 -5.10 6.80 5.51
C HIS A 166 -4.72 8.26 5.29
N TYR A 167 -4.46 8.65 4.04
CA TYR A 167 -4.03 9.99 3.63
C TYR A 167 -4.90 10.49 2.46
N PRO A 168 -6.20 10.72 2.67
CA PRO A 168 -7.15 11.03 1.58
C PRO A 168 -6.78 12.32 0.84
N ALA A 169 -6.14 13.28 1.51
CA ALA A 169 -5.64 14.49 0.87
C ALA A 169 -4.49 14.25 -0.11
N CYS A 170 -3.76 13.12 0.01
CA CYS A 170 -2.64 12.82 -0.88
C CYS A 170 -3.06 12.12 -2.16
N SER A 171 -3.91 11.10 -2.09
CA SER A 171 -4.36 10.25 -3.21
C SER A 171 -3.24 9.89 -4.20
N LEU A 172 -2.01 9.72 -3.72
CA LEU A 172 -0.84 9.45 -4.56
C LEU A 172 -0.65 7.94 -4.73
N PRO A 173 -0.35 7.46 -5.94
CA PRO A 173 0.06 6.08 -6.13
C PRO A 173 1.35 5.78 -5.35
N TYR A 174 1.44 4.60 -4.74
CA TYR A 174 2.64 4.17 -4.00
C TYR A 174 3.93 4.26 -4.83
N ALA A 175 3.85 3.89 -6.12
CA ALA A 175 4.97 4.03 -7.04
C ALA A 175 5.49 5.48 -7.15
N ARG A 176 4.59 6.47 -7.09
CA ARG A 176 4.98 7.89 -7.09
C ARG A 176 5.67 8.27 -5.78
N ILE A 177 5.19 7.78 -4.63
CA ILE A 177 5.85 8.04 -3.34
C ILE A 177 7.29 7.52 -3.37
N LEU A 178 7.51 6.31 -3.85
CA LEU A 178 8.85 5.76 -4.01
C LEU A 178 9.72 6.56 -5.00
N ALA A 179 9.14 6.93 -6.17
CA ALA A 179 9.86 7.67 -7.21
C ALA A 179 10.30 9.07 -6.74
N HIS A 180 9.53 9.71 -5.87
CA HIS A 180 9.78 11.08 -5.38
C HIS A 180 10.24 11.14 -3.92
N SER A 181 10.51 9.99 -3.29
CA SER A 181 11.07 9.95 -1.94
C SER A 181 12.36 10.78 -1.84
N ARG A 182 12.46 11.56 -0.75
CA ARG A 182 13.65 12.34 -0.41
C ARG A 182 14.71 11.51 0.31
N VAL A 183 14.33 10.34 0.77
CA VAL A 183 15.23 9.36 1.40
C VAL A 183 15.50 8.23 0.42
N ARG A 184 16.76 7.96 0.10
CA ARG A 184 17.13 6.90 -0.83
C ARG A 184 18.39 6.16 -0.38
N PRO A 185 18.39 4.85 -0.47
CA PRO A 185 17.23 3.99 -0.76
C PRO A 185 16.21 4.00 0.40
N VAL A 186 14.93 3.91 0.06
CA VAL A 186 13.87 3.71 1.07
C VAL A 186 13.99 2.30 1.62
N ARG A 187 13.98 2.16 2.94
CA ARG A 187 13.95 0.83 3.57
C ARG A 187 12.54 0.26 3.49
N VAL A 188 12.43 -0.95 2.95
CA VAL A 188 11.16 -1.65 2.83
C VAL A 188 11.24 -2.98 3.56
N ILE A 189 10.25 -3.25 4.41
CA ILE A 189 10.06 -4.57 5.03
C ILE A 189 8.88 -5.22 4.36
N SER A 190 9.07 -6.45 3.85
CA SER A 190 8.01 -7.24 3.26
C SER A 190 8.11 -8.70 3.66
N ALA A 191 7.00 -9.45 3.51
CA ALA A 191 6.97 -10.84 3.95
C ALA A 191 6.09 -11.74 3.10
N GLY A 192 6.47 -13.02 3.06
CA GLY A 192 5.60 -14.11 2.63
C GLY A 192 5.13 -14.96 3.80
N ARG A 193 4.09 -15.76 3.57
CA ARG A 193 3.56 -16.73 4.51
C ARG A 193 3.00 -17.93 3.75
N GLU A 194 3.00 -19.11 4.39
CA GLU A 194 2.35 -20.29 3.85
C GLU A 194 0.87 -20.04 3.58
N LEU A 195 0.41 -20.40 2.39
CA LEU A 195 -0.88 -19.97 1.83
C LEU A 195 -2.07 -20.38 2.69
N VAL A 196 -2.15 -21.66 3.08
CA VAL A 196 -3.30 -22.14 3.87
C VAL A 196 -3.35 -21.49 5.24
N SER A 197 -2.22 -21.40 5.93
CA SER A 197 -2.11 -20.73 7.22
C SER A 197 -2.48 -19.24 7.15
N ARG A 198 -2.14 -18.60 6.04
CA ARG A 198 -2.48 -17.20 5.80
C ARG A 198 -3.98 -17.02 5.60
N VAL A 199 -4.61 -17.85 4.73
CA VAL A 199 -6.05 -17.78 4.45
C VAL A 199 -6.85 -18.04 5.73
N LEU A 200 -6.52 -19.09 6.48
CA LEU A 200 -7.12 -19.39 7.78
C LEU A 200 -7.01 -18.20 8.75
N SER A 201 -5.83 -17.60 8.83
CA SER A 201 -5.63 -16.43 9.67
C SER A 201 -6.42 -15.19 9.20
N GLY A 202 -6.61 -15.03 7.89
CA GLY A 202 -7.45 -13.98 7.30
C GLY A 202 -8.91 -14.17 7.66
N MET A 203 -9.43 -15.39 7.43
CA MET A 203 -10.83 -15.71 7.68
C MET A 203 -11.23 -15.47 9.14
N CYS A 204 -10.34 -15.77 10.09
CA CYS A 204 -10.62 -15.54 11.51
C CYS A 204 -10.92 -14.09 11.88
N GLN A 205 -10.61 -13.12 11.03
CA GLN A 205 -11.01 -11.72 11.23
C GLN A 205 -12.48 -11.47 10.88
N TYR A 206 -13.07 -12.34 10.04
CA TYR A 206 -14.42 -12.17 9.52
C TYR A 206 -15.39 -13.23 10.05
N LEU A 207 -14.99 -14.07 11.02
CA LEU A 207 -15.81 -15.15 11.56
C LEU A 207 -17.17 -14.66 12.06
N ASP A 208 -17.20 -13.51 12.72
CA ASP A 208 -18.44 -12.92 13.21
C ASP A 208 -19.43 -12.53 12.10
N THR A 209 -18.92 -12.32 10.89
CA THR A 209 -19.73 -11.94 9.74
C THR A 209 -20.16 -13.15 8.92
N VAL A 210 -19.26 -14.11 8.70
CA VAL A 210 -19.45 -15.17 7.70
C VAL A 210 -19.90 -16.51 8.31
N ALA A 211 -19.58 -16.76 9.57
CA ALA A 211 -19.79 -18.04 10.23
C ALA A 211 -21.00 -18.08 11.19
N LYS A 212 -21.84 -17.04 11.24
CA LYS A 212 -23.06 -17.06 12.05
C LYS A 212 -24.23 -17.69 11.31
N ASP A 213 -25.03 -18.46 12.02
CA ASP A 213 -26.33 -18.98 11.52
C ASP A 213 -27.43 -17.89 11.57
N ALA A 214 -28.65 -18.27 11.16
CA ALA A 214 -29.81 -17.36 11.15
C ALA A 214 -30.19 -16.85 12.55
N SER A 215 -29.77 -17.54 13.62
CA SER A 215 -29.98 -17.14 15.02
C SER A 215 -28.85 -16.30 15.58
N GLY A 216 -27.81 -16.02 14.79
CA GLY A 216 -26.64 -15.26 15.20
C GLY A 216 -25.59 -16.07 15.97
N HIS A 217 -25.75 -17.38 16.08
CA HIS A 217 -24.76 -18.26 16.72
C HIS A 217 -23.68 -18.68 15.73
N PHE A 218 -22.46 -18.81 16.25
CA PHE A 218 -21.33 -19.33 15.47
C PHE A 218 -21.59 -20.77 15.02
N ASN A 219 -21.37 -21.04 13.72
CA ASN A 219 -21.53 -22.34 13.10
C ASN A 219 -20.24 -22.77 12.40
N MET A 220 -19.58 -23.79 12.90
CA MET A 220 -18.32 -24.30 12.39
C MET A 220 -18.41 -24.83 10.97
N ASP A 221 -19.50 -25.52 10.60
CA ASP A 221 -19.65 -26.08 9.26
C ASP A 221 -19.80 -24.97 8.21
N ARG A 222 -20.46 -23.86 8.55
CA ARG A 222 -20.49 -22.65 7.69
C ARG A 222 -19.11 -22.00 7.57
N ALA A 223 -18.34 -21.98 8.65
CA ALA A 223 -16.99 -21.46 8.62
C ALA A 223 -16.07 -22.28 7.69
N VAL A 224 -16.17 -23.62 7.75
CA VAL A 224 -15.42 -24.52 6.87
C VAL A 224 -15.88 -24.35 5.41
N ALA A 225 -17.18 -24.31 5.15
CA ALA A 225 -17.73 -24.14 3.79
C ALA A 225 -17.29 -22.79 3.18
N TYR A 226 -17.33 -21.70 3.97
CA TYR A 226 -16.81 -20.39 3.51
C TYR A 226 -15.32 -20.45 3.20
N LEU A 227 -14.53 -21.15 4.02
CA LEU A 227 -13.10 -21.31 3.78
C LEU A 227 -12.83 -22.08 2.47
N GLU A 228 -13.59 -23.14 2.22
CA GLU A 228 -13.46 -23.92 0.98
C GLU A 228 -13.79 -23.07 -0.26
N ASP A 229 -14.80 -22.22 -0.18
CA ASP A 229 -15.23 -21.31 -1.27
C ASP A 229 -14.22 -20.18 -1.50
N ALA A 230 -13.77 -19.52 -0.42
CA ALA A 230 -12.84 -18.39 -0.50
C ALA A 230 -11.38 -18.80 -0.75
N PHE A 231 -11.02 -20.06 -0.53
CA PHE A 231 -9.64 -20.53 -0.47
C PHE A 231 -8.84 -20.21 -1.74
N LEU A 232 -9.40 -20.52 -2.90
CA LEU A 232 -8.73 -20.30 -4.19
C LEU A 232 -8.53 -18.82 -4.46
N HIS A 233 -9.58 -18.02 -4.30
CA HIS A 233 -9.51 -16.58 -4.56
C HIS A 233 -8.48 -15.89 -3.66
N ASP A 234 -8.48 -16.21 -2.38
CA ASP A 234 -7.54 -15.62 -1.42
C ASP A 234 -6.10 -16.07 -1.67
N CYS A 235 -5.89 -17.29 -2.16
CA CYS A 235 -4.57 -17.77 -2.54
C CYS A 235 -4.03 -17.05 -3.78
N ASP A 236 -4.85 -16.85 -4.81
CA ASP A 236 -4.46 -16.13 -6.03
C ASP A 236 -4.03 -14.68 -5.73
N VAL A 237 -4.78 -13.99 -4.87
CA VAL A 237 -4.43 -12.64 -4.42
C VAL A 237 -3.05 -12.60 -3.77
N VAL A 238 -2.69 -13.61 -2.98
CA VAL A 238 -1.39 -13.66 -2.28
C VAL A 238 -0.26 -14.09 -3.18
N THR A 239 -0.47 -15.11 -4.01
CA THR A 239 0.57 -15.60 -4.94
C THR A 239 0.95 -14.53 -5.95
N GLY A 240 -0.01 -13.72 -6.42
CA GLY A 240 0.22 -12.60 -7.34
C GLY A 240 0.59 -11.28 -6.66
N TRP A 241 0.67 -11.21 -5.33
CA TRP A 241 0.88 -9.94 -4.63
C TRP A 241 2.19 -9.26 -5.01
N PHE A 242 3.28 -10.00 -5.09
CA PHE A 242 4.59 -9.46 -5.46
C PHE A 242 4.66 -9.06 -6.95
N ASP A 243 3.88 -9.69 -7.81
CA ASP A 243 3.82 -9.38 -9.23
C ASP A 243 2.95 -8.15 -9.54
N HIS A 244 1.86 -7.97 -8.79
CA HIS A 244 0.82 -6.98 -9.12
C HIS A 244 0.75 -5.79 -8.17
N GLN A 245 1.16 -5.95 -6.91
CA GLN A 245 1.03 -4.90 -5.90
C GLN A 245 2.37 -4.33 -5.43
N PHE A 246 3.46 -5.09 -5.59
CA PHE A 246 4.77 -4.71 -5.08
C PHE A 246 5.55 -3.83 -6.08
N TYR A 247 5.25 -2.52 -6.10
CA TYR A 247 5.81 -1.55 -7.04
C TYR A 247 7.22 -1.04 -6.66
N CYS A 248 8.08 -1.92 -6.17
CA CYS A 248 9.42 -1.52 -5.74
C CYS A 248 10.50 -1.61 -6.83
N GLY A 249 10.12 -1.99 -8.06
CA GLY A 249 11.07 -2.15 -9.16
C GLY A 249 12.08 -3.30 -8.96
N LEU A 250 11.71 -4.29 -8.13
CA LEU A 250 12.49 -5.49 -7.85
C LEU A 250 11.70 -6.72 -8.25
N ASP A 251 12.24 -7.52 -9.16
CA ASP A 251 11.79 -8.89 -9.38
C ASP A 251 12.40 -9.77 -8.29
N ILE A 252 11.62 -10.04 -7.24
CA ILE A 252 12.11 -10.86 -6.11
C ILE A 252 12.41 -12.29 -6.54
N TYR A 253 11.69 -12.82 -7.54
CA TYR A 253 11.83 -14.19 -8.01
C TYR A 253 13.09 -14.41 -8.85
N ALA A 254 13.72 -13.35 -9.34
CA ALA A 254 15.05 -13.41 -9.96
C ALA A 254 16.16 -13.70 -8.94
N HIS A 255 15.85 -13.66 -7.64
CA HIS A 255 16.81 -13.88 -6.56
C HIS A 255 16.57 -15.20 -5.83
N ARG A 256 17.49 -15.59 -4.96
CA ARG A 256 17.37 -16.78 -4.14
C ARG A 256 17.01 -16.41 -2.70
N PHE A 257 15.93 -17.00 -2.20
CA PHE A 257 15.57 -16.89 -0.78
C PHE A 257 16.42 -17.85 0.08
N ASP A 258 16.89 -17.38 1.22
CA ASP A 258 17.63 -18.23 2.16
C ASP A 258 16.66 -18.93 3.13
N HIS A 259 16.24 -20.13 2.78
CA HIS A 259 15.30 -20.93 3.59
C HIS A 259 15.85 -21.31 4.99
N GLN A 260 17.18 -21.32 5.16
CA GLN A 260 17.78 -21.62 6.46
C GLN A 260 17.73 -20.40 7.38
N ARG A 261 18.01 -19.23 6.85
CA ARG A 261 17.91 -17.96 7.60
C ARG A 261 16.47 -17.49 7.77
N GLY A 262 15.61 -17.77 6.80
CA GLY A 262 14.22 -17.33 6.78
C GLY A 262 14.02 -15.90 6.31
N TYR A 263 15.05 -15.28 5.72
CA TYR A 263 14.99 -13.96 5.12
C TYR A 263 16.04 -13.78 4.02
N VAL A 264 15.83 -12.76 3.21
CA VAL A 264 16.82 -12.25 2.23
C VAL A 264 16.79 -10.72 2.24
N ARG A 265 17.93 -10.09 1.99
CA ARG A 265 18.04 -8.66 1.75
C ARG A 265 18.32 -8.42 0.28
N LEU A 266 17.50 -7.61 -0.35
CA LEU A 266 17.59 -7.24 -1.77
C LEU A 266 17.56 -5.72 -1.87
N GLY A 267 18.03 -5.16 -2.98
CA GLY A 267 17.97 -3.72 -3.14
C GLY A 267 18.30 -3.25 -4.54
N ASN A 268 17.92 -2.01 -4.79
CA ASN A 268 18.31 -1.23 -5.96
C ASN A 268 18.54 0.23 -5.52
N GLU A 269 18.69 1.16 -6.45
CA GLU A 269 18.94 2.58 -6.14
C GLU A 269 17.74 3.24 -5.40
N THR A 270 16.55 2.67 -5.51
CA THR A 270 15.32 3.23 -4.94
C THR A 270 14.98 2.62 -3.59
N VAL A 271 15.16 1.31 -3.42
CA VAL A 271 14.75 0.58 -2.23
C VAL A 271 15.86 -0.33 -1.71
N ASP A 272 15.87 -0.48 -0.38
CA ASP A 272 16.62 -1.50 0.36
C ASP A 272 15.58 -2.38 1.05
N LEU A 273 15.41 -3.62 0.56
CA LEU A 273 14.34 -4.53 0.93
C LEU A 273 14.82 -5.58 1.91
N PHE A 274 14.18 -5.69 3.06
CA PHE A 274 14.26 -6.84 3.96
C PHE A 274 13.02 -7.72 3.75
N LEU A 275 13.20 -8.87 3.12
CA LEU A 275 12.14 -9.79 2.77
C LEU A 275 12.26 -11.06 3.62
N TYR A 276 11.23 -11.37 4.42
CA TYR A 276 11.26 -12.49 5.35
C TYR A 276 10.05 -13.41 5.17
N ARG A 277 10.11 -14.56 5.80
CA ARG A 277 9.01 -15.51 5.90
C ARG A 277 8.39 -15.41 7.30
N GLN A 278 7.07 -15.26 7.38
CA GLN A 278 6.34 -15.08 8.64
C GLN A 278 6.62 -16.21 9.64
N GLU A 279 6.76 -17.43 9.15
CA GLU A 279 7.11 -18.60 9.95
C GLU A 279 8.47 -18.48 10.65
N ASP A 280 9.34 -17.60 10.17
CA ASP A 280 10.66 -17.32 10.73
C ASP A 280 10.71 -16.04 11.58
N LEU A 281 9.55 -15.40 11.83
CA LEU A 281 9.47 -14.10 12.51
C LEU A 281 10.27 -14.07 13.83
N GLY A 282 10.22 -15.12 14.63
CA GLY A 282 10.99 -15.21 15.88
C GLY A 282 12.51 -15.36 15.70
N ARG A 283 12.99 -15.62 14.48
CA ARG A 283 14.42 -15.81 14.16
C ARG A 283 15.05 -14.59 13.50
N ILE A 284 14.23 -13.71 12.94
CA ILE A 284 14.69 -12.54 12.20
C ILE A 284 14.89 -11.30 13.09
N GLU A 285 14.60 -11.36 14.38
CA GLU A 285 14.67 -10.22 15.30
C GLU A 285 16.02 -9.50 15.23
N ARG A 286 17.11 -10.23 15.41
CA ARG A 286 18.45 -9.64 15.33
C ARG A 286 18.79 -9.11 13.93
N PRO A 287 18.67 -9.88 12.83
CA PRO A 287 18.97 -9.36 11.49
C PRO A 287 18.04 -8.22 11.05
N LEU A 288 16.81 -8.18 11.51
CA LEU A 288 15.91 -7.05 11.28
C LEU A 288 16.37 -5.81 12.07
N GLY A 289 16.79 -5.97 13.32
CA GLY A 289 17.39 -4.89 14.11
C GLY A 289 18.66 -4.32 13.45
N GLU A 290 19.53 -5.18 12.92
CA GLU A 290 20.71 -4.77 12.16
C GLU A 290 20.35 -3.99 10.87
N PHE A 291 19.29 -4.44 10.14
CA PHE A 291 18.78 -3.74 8.97
C PHE A 291 18.20 -2.35 9.31
N LEU A 292 17.54 -2.24 10.44
CA LEU A 292 16.93 -1.00 10.93
C LEU A 292 17.93 -0.04 11.57
N GLY A 293 19.14 -0.51 11.89
CA GLY A 293 20.10 0.24 12.69
C GLY A 293 19.73 0.33 14.19
N LEU A 294 18.95 -0.63 14.69
CA LEU A 294 18.45 -0.71 16.06
C LEU A 294 19.05 -1.96 16.75
N PRO A 295 20.21 -1.86 17.43
CA PRO A 295 20.88 -3.03 17.99
C PRO A 295 20.06 -3.74 19.08
N ASP A 296 19.23 -3.00 19.79
CA ASP A 296 18.38 -3.50 20.88
C ASP A 296 16.94 -3.81 20.43
N PHE A 297 16.69 -3.89 19.11
CA PHE A 297 15.38 -4.21 18.58
C PHE A 297 14.88 -5.55 19.09
N ARG A 298 13.63 -5.56 19.58
CA ARG A 298 12.93 -6.76 20.04
C ARG A 298 11.52 -6.78 19.48
N LEU A 299 11.14 -7.93 18.94
CA LEU A 299 9.75 -8.15 18.53
C LEU A 299 8.87 -8.35 19.76
N SER A 300 7.84 -7.53 19.88
CA SER A 300 6.82 -7.76 20.89
C SER A 300 5.98 -8.98 20.49
N ARG A 301 5.70 -9.86 21.45
CA ARG A 301 4.74 -10.96 21.27
C ARG A 301 3.32 -10.37 21.32
N CYS A 302 2.91 -9.72 20.26
CA CYS A 302 1.57 -9.12 20.18
C CYS A 302 0.74 -9.87 19.13
N ASN A 303 -0.57 -9.96 19.38
CA ASN A 303 -1.52 -10.55 18.43
C ASN A 303 -1.26 -12.02 18.06
N THR A 304 -0.76 -12.83 18.96
CA THR A 304 -0.78 -14.28 18.75
C THR A 304 -2.23 -14.77 18.70
N ALA A 305 -2.50 -15.89 18.03
CA ALA A 305 -3.85 -16.48 18.03
C ALA A 305 -4.31 -16.80 19.46
N GLU A 306 -3.36 -17.06 20.36
CA GLU A 306 -3.56 -17.36 21.78
C GLU A 306 -4.12 -16.18 22.60
N ASP A 307 -3.92 -14.94 22.11
CA ASP A 307 -4.41 -13.71 22.78
C ASP A 307 -5.81 -13.31 22.31
N LYS A 308 -6.46 -14.10 21.45
CA LYS A 308 -7.72 -13.73 20.81
C LYS A 308 -8.88 -14.62 21.23
N ASP A 309 -10.05 -14.03 21.38
CA ASP A 309 -11.31 -14.71 21.75
C ASP A 309 -11.68 -15.89 20.83
N TYR A 310 -11.06 -15.98 19.66
CA TYR A 310 -11.32 -17.03 18.67
C TYR A 310 -10.24 -18.14 18.61
N GLU A 311 -9.35 -18.23 19.56
CA GLU A 311 -8.27 -19.26 19.57
C GLU A 311 -8.80 -20.68 19.41
N ALA A 312 -9.85 -21.03 20.18
CA ALA A 312 -10.47 -22.35 20.11
C ALA A 312 -11.06 -22.63 18.71
N VAL A 313 -11.72 -21.64 18.13
CA VAL A 313 -12.31 -21.71 16.78
C VAL A 313 -11.22 -21.88 15.73
N TYR A 314 -10.14 -21.10 15.82
CA TYR A 314 -8.99 -21.20 14.92
C TYR A 314 -8.37 -22.61 14.97
N ARG A 315 -8.18 -23.15 16.15
CA ARG A 315 -7.66 -24.54 16.32
C ARG A 315 -8.57 -25.58 15.70
N GLU A 316 -9.87 -25.46 15.89
CA GLU A 316 -10.82 -26.37 15.31
C GLU A 316 -10.87 -26.28 13.78
N LEU A 317 -10.85 -25.07 13.22
CA LEU A 317 -10.72 -24.86 11.76
C LEU A 317 -9.44 -25.48 11.20
N MET A 318 -8.32 -25.27 11.87
CA MET A 318 -7.04 -25.86 11.53
C MET A 318 -7.08 -27.40 11.51
N ALA A 319 -7.87 -28.02 12.37
CA ALA A 319 -8.03 -29.48 12.40
C ALA A 319 -9.01 -30.02 11.34
N ARG A 320 -10.11 -29.32 11.11
CA ARG A 320 -11.17 -29.75 10.20
C ARG A 320 -10.88 -29.48 8.73
N PHE A 321 -10.26 -28.34 8.40
CA PHE A 321 -9.99 -27.98 7.02
C PHE A 321 -9.00 -28.95 6.37
N VAL A 322 -9.40 -29.55 5.25
CA VAL A 322 -8.56 -30.39 4.41
C VAL A 322 -8.53 -29.80 3.01
N ALA A 323 -7.36 -29.33 2.60
CA ALA A 323 -7.22 -28.73 1.26
C ALA A 323 -7.33 -29.81 0.17
N PRO A 324 -8.04 -29.54 -0.93
CA PRO A 324 -8.05 -30.44 -2.09
C PRO A 324 -6.64 -30.59 -2.66
N ARG A 325 -6.11 -31.82 -2.67
CA ARG A 325 -4.72 -32.11 -3.06
C ARG A 325 -4.35 -31.54 -4.45
N PRO A 326 -5.15 -31.73 -5.52
CA PRO A 326 -4.78 -31.20 -6.84
C PRO A 326 -4.60 -29.69 -6.85
N ILE A 327 -5.51 -28.97 -6.18
CA ILE A 327 -5.46 -27.52 -6.07
C ILE A 327 -4.22 -27.06 -5.31
N LEU A 328 -3.92 -27.73 -4.19
CA LEU A 328 -2.77 -27.37 -3.37
C LEU A 328 -1.44 -27.70 -4.07
N GLU A 329 -1.39 -28.73 -4.89
CA GLU A 329 -0.22 -29.05 -5.74
C GLU A 329 0.05 -27.94 -6.76
N GLU A 330 -0.99 -27.39 -7.41
CA GLU A 330 -0.88 -26.25 -8.32
C GLU A 330 -0.42 -24.98 -7.58
N LEU A 331 -1.03 -24.64 -6.46
CA LEU A 331 -0.67 -23.49 -5.66
C LEU A 331 0.78 -23.57 -5.14
N TYR A 332 1.24 -24.76 -4.73
CA TYR A 332 2.60 -24.96 -4.23
C TYR A 332 3.64 -25.03 -5.36
N ALA A 333 3.21 -25.11 -6.60
CA ALA A 333 4.05 -24.96 -7.78
C ALA A 333 4.21 -23.50 -8.25
N THR A 334 3.50 -22.54 -7.64
CA THR A 334 3.62 -21.13 -8.00
C THR A 334 5.02 -20.56 -7.67
N PRO A 335 5.47 -19.51 -8.38
CA PRO A 335 6.74 -18.84 -8.09
C PRO A 335 6.83 -18.36 -6.63
N TYR A 336 5.73 -17.85 -6.07
CA TYR A 336 5.63 -17.44 -4.67
C TYR A 336 6.02 -18.56 -3.70
N MET A 337 5.39 -19.72 -3.80
CA MET A 337 5.66 -20.85 -2.92
C MET A 337 7.05 -21.47 -3.16
N GLN A 338 7.51 -21.46 -4.40
CA GLN A 338 8.87 -21.94 -4.72
C GLN A 338 9.95 -21.02 -4.16
N PHE A 339 9.70 -19.73 -4.13
CA PHE A 339 10.62 -18.74 -3.59
C PHE A 339 10.71 -18.86 -2.07
N PHE A 340 9.58 -18.79 -1.35
CA PHE A 340 9.58 -18.76 0.11
C PHE A 340 9.81 -20.13 0.77
N PHE A 341 9.53 -21.25 0.09
CA PHE A 341 9.58 -22.58 0.68
C PHE A 341 10.39 -23.56 -0.20
N SER A 342 11.32 -24.27 0.43
CA SER A 342 12.07 -25.31 -0.25
C SER A 342 11.18 -26.46 -0.73
N GLY A 343 11.68 -27.31 -1.64
CA GLY A 343 10.93 -28.46 -2.13
C GLY A 343 10.47 -29.39 -1.02
N ASP A 344 11.37 -29.66 -0.04
CA ASP A 344 11.06 -30.52 1.12
C ASP A 344 10.02 -29.91 2.04
N GLU A 345 10.07 -28.57 2.25
CA GLU A 345 9.07 -27.86 3.04
C GLU A 345 7.71 -27.92 2.37
N ARG A 346 7.63 -27.64 1.07
CA ARG A 346 6.38 -27.72 0.29
C ARG A 346 5.78 -29.12 0.30
N ALA A 347 6.61 -30.17 0.16
CA ALA A 347 6.15 -31.54 0.24
C ALA A 347 5.55 -31.88 1.62
N ARG A 348 6.21 -31.46 2.71
CA ARG A 348 5.68 -31.64 4.09
C ARG A 348 4.38 -30.86 4.32
N LEU A 349 4.30 -29.63 3.84
CA LEU A 349 3.09 -28.80 3.94
C LEU A 349 1.94 -29.39 3.13
N LEU A 350 2.21 -29.92 1.93
CA LEU A 350 1.22 -30.63 1.11
C LEU A 350 0.63 -31.81 1.87
N GLU A 351 1.47 -32.69 2.42
CA GLU A 351 1.02 -33.84 3.22
C GLU A 351 0.27 -33.41 4.48
N TYR A 352 0.69 -32.30 5.11
CA TYR A 352 0.03 -31.79 6.29
C TYR A 352 -1.39 -31.30 5.98
N TRP A 353 -1.58 -30.51 4.93
CA TRP A 353 -2.86 -29.86 4.64
C TRP A 353 -3.86 -30.75 3.90
N THR A 354 -3.40 -31.84 3.26
CA THR A 354 -4.26 -32.75 2.50
C THR A 354 -4.75 -33.96 3.31
N ARG A 355 -4.46 -34.03 4.62
CA ARG A 355 -4.90 -35.10 5.52
C ARG A 355 -5.76 -34.57 6.65
N PRO A 356 -6.77 -35.37 7.10
CA PRO A 356 -7.46 -35.07 8.35
C PRO A 356 -6.49 -34.99 9.52
N ARG A 357 -6.71 -34.05 10.42
CA ARG A 357 -5.84 -33.82 11.58
C ARG A 357 -6.62 -33.96 12.89
N SER A 358 -5.97 -34.47 13.92
CA SER A 358 -6.49 -34.36 15.28
C SER A 358 -6.27 -32.93 15.81
N LEU A 359 -7.17 -32.47 16.69
CA LEU A 359 -7.01 -31.18 17.37
C LEU A 359 -5.62 -31.08 18.02
N PRO A 360 -4.81 -30.11 17.67
CA PRO A 360 -3.50 -29.93 18.27
C PRO A 360 -3.64 -29.54 19.74
N ALA A 361 -2.85 -30.18 20.62
CA ALA A 361 -2.98 -30.01 22.06
C ALA A 361 -2.62 -28.58 22.55
N THR A 362 -1.69 -27.84 21.89
CA THR A 362 -1.22 -26.53 22.39
C THR A 362 -0.53 -25.60 21.37
N ARG A 363 -0.22 -25.98 20.15
CA ARG A 363 0.44 -25.12 19.14
C ARG A 363 0.16 -25.59 17.72
N ALA A 364 0.19 -24.66 16.74
CA ALA A 364 0.37 -25.03 15.35
C ALA A 364 1.60 -25.94 15.22
N PRO A 365 1.52 -27.07 14.50
CA PRO A 365 2.61 -28.03 14.48
C PRO A 365 3.86 -27.39 13.90
N ASP A 366 4.99 -27.64 14.52
CA ASP A 366 6.29 -27.30 13.95
C ASP A 366 6.59 -28.29 12.79
N TRP A 367 6.05 -27.99 11.62
CA TRP A 367 6.29 -28.74 10.37
C TRP A 367 7.79 -28.74 9.99
N ARG A 368 8.63 -27.97 10.68
CA ARG A 368 10.09 -27.94 10.52
C ARG A 368 10.79 -29.03 11.31
N ALA A 369 10.14 -29.58 12.33
CA ALA A 369 10.74 -30.65 13.12
C ALA A 369 10.99 -31.87 12.25
N PRO A 370 12.19 -32.48 12.27
CA PRO A 370 12.43 -33.75 11.60
C PRO A 370 11.46 -34.80 12.14
N ARG A 371 10.88 -35.62 11.24
CA ARG A 371 10.09 -36.78 11.67
C ARG A 371 11.00 -37.68 12.54
N GLN A 372 10.59 -37.91 13.77
CA GLN A 372 11.18 -38.93 14.60
C GLN A 372 10.87 -40.32 14.06
#